data_f49ac504d562941322629595d231b6aa
#
_entry.id   f49ac504d562941322629595d231b6aa
#
_cell.length_a   1.000
_cell.length_b   1.000
_cell.length_c   1.000
_cell.angle_alpha   90.00
_cell.angle_beta   90.00
_cell.angle_gamma   90.00
#
_symmetry.space_group_name_H-M   'P 1'
#
loop_
_entity.id
_entity.type
_entity.pdbx_description
1 polymer ?
#
loop_
_entity_poly.entity_id
_entity_poly.type
_entity_poly.pdbx_seq_one_letter_code
_entity_poly.pdbx_strand_id
1 'polypeptide(L)'
;LAGAILLGARKGRYGEDGNVVMKGFEPSSLPLATLGTFILWLGWFGFNGGSQLAMASMTDMNAISQVFTNTNIAAAAGAVVAALLSQIIYKYVSLTLVLNGALAGLVSITAGPDYPTMPIATLIGGIGALLMFIAVPLFDSFKIDDPVSALSVHLVGGIWGTLAVGVFNPVVSILTQLQGIGIIGAFVF
;
A
#
# COMPACT_ATOMS: atom_id res chain seq x y z
N LEU A 1 10.54 2.29 -8.85
CA LEU A 1 10.14 2.91 -10.13
C LEU A 1 11.35 3.03 -11.06
N ALA A 2 12.46 3.68 -10.63
CA ALA A 2 13.67 3.81 -11.46
C ALA A 2 14.15 2.46 -12.02
N GLY A 3 14.28 1.43 -11.17
CA GLY A 3 14.65 0.08 -11.60
C GLY A 3 13.68 -0.52 -12.63
N ALA A 4 12.36 -0.34 -12.45
CA ALA A 4 11.37 -0.85 -13.39
C ALA A 4 11.45 -0.15 -14.77
N ILE A 5 11.72 1.16 -14.76
CA ILE A 5 11.90 1.92 -16.01
C ILE A 5 13.19 1.52 -16.73
N LEU A 6 14.30 1.39 -15.99
CA LEU A 6 15.61 1.07 -16.57
C LEU A 6 15.68 -0.37 -17.12
N LEU A 7 15.07 -1.33 -16.43
CA LEU A 7 15.01 -2.73 -16.88
C LEU A 7 14.02 -2.93 -18.02
N GLY A 8 13.00 -2.08 -18.10
CA GLY A 8 11.90 -2.23 -19.03
C GLY A 8 10.93 -3.37 -18.66
N ALA A 9 9.88 -3.51 -19.46
CA ALA A 9 8.88 -4.54 -19.25
C ALA A 9 9.38 -5.95 -19.58
N ARG A 10 8.85 -6.96 -18.89
CA ARG A 10 9.09 -8.37 -19.21
C ARG A 10 8.73 -8.65 -20.66
N LYS A 11 9.53 -9.47 -21.32
CA LYS A 11 9.36 -9.79 -22.73
C LYS A 11 7.97 -10.41 -22.98
N GLY A 12 7.19 -9.80 -23.85
CA GLY A 12 5.83 -10.22 -24.21
C GLY A 12 4.73 -9.74 -23.24
N ARG A 13 5.05 -8.91 -22.24
CA ARG A 13 4.06 -8.35 -21.31
C ARG A 13 3.05 -7.41 -22.00
N TYR A 14 3.51 -6.67 -22.99
CA TYR A 14 2.67 -5.80 -23.81
C TYR A 14 2.69 -6.29 -25.25
N GLY A 15 1.51 -6.40 -25.87
CA GLY A 15 1.34 -6.80 -27.28
C GLY A 15 1.84 -5.72 -28.26
N GLU A 16 1.84 -6.04 -29.54
CA GLU A 16 2.21 -5.08 -30.61
C GLU A 16 1.25 -3.87 -30.64
N ASP A 17 -0.02 -4.08 -30.22
CA ASP A 17 -1.04 -3.05 -30.04
C ASP A 17 -0.86 -2.24 -28.76
N GLY A 18 0.13 -2.58 -27.94
CA GLY A 18 0.42 -1.93 -26.66
C GLY A 18 -0.47 -2.38 -25.49
N ASN A 19 -1.41 -3.29 -25.73
CA ASN A 19 -2.29 -3.81 -24.71
C ASN A 19 -1.57 -4.81 -23.79
N VAL A 20 -2.07 -4.92 -22.55
CA VAL A 20 -1.57 -5.85 -21.54
C VAL A 20 -1.86 -7.29 -21.96
N VAL A 21 -0.83 -8.13 -22.03
CA VAL A 21 -0.96 -9.56 -22.24
C VAL A 21 -0.96 -10.26 -20.89
N MET A 22 -2.07 -10.90 -20.52
CA MET A 22 -2.17 -11.64 -19.28
C MET A 22 -1.69 -13.09 -19.40
N LYS A 23 -1.86 -13.72 -20.56
CA LYS A 23 -1.47 -15.13 -20.78
C LYS A 23 0.03 -15.33 -20.56
N GLY A 24 0.36 -16.19 -19.60
CA GLY A 24 1.74 -16.48 -19.19
C GLY A 24 2.32 -15.52 -18.13
N PHE A 25 1.52 -14.57 -17.66
CA PHE A 25 1.88 -13.63 -16.58
C PHE A 25 0.93 -13.73 -15.37
N GLU A 26 0.12 -14.76 -15.33
CA GLU A 26 -0.77 -15.06 -14.22
C GLU A 26 0.03 -15.43 -12.95
N PRO A 27 -0.53 -15.18 -11.75
CA PRO A 27 0.08 -15.62 -10.51
C PRO A 27 0.30 -17.15 -10.51
N SER A 28 1.48 -17.61 -10.18
CA SER A 28 1.82 -19.03 -10.13
C SER A 28 1.00 -19.82 -9.09
N SER A 29 0.66 -19.19 -7.97
CA SER A 29 -0.14 -19.79 -6.90
C SER A 29 -0.85 -18.72 -6.08
N LEU A 30 -2.15 -18.57 -6.26
CA LEU A 30 -2.98 -17.68 -5.42
C LEU A 30 -3.02 -18.10 -3.95
N PRO A 31 -3.09 -19.40 -3.57
CA PRO A 31 -2.99 -19.79 -2.17
C PRO A 31 -1.69 -19.35 -1.50
N LEU A 32 -0.54 -19.48 -2.18
CA LEU A 32 0.73 -19.02 -1.64
C LEU A 32 0.80 -17.49 -1.56
N ALA A 33 0.25 -16.77 -2.53
CA ALA A 33 0.16 -15.31 -2.47
C ALA A 33 -0.71 -14.85 -1.28
N THR A 34 -1.81 -15.54 -1.03
CA THR A 34 -2.69 -15.28 0.13
C THR A 34 -1.95 -15.53 1.45
N LEU A 35 -1.30 -16.69 1.56
CA LEU A 35 -0.48 -17.01 2.74
C LEU A 35 0.62 -15.96 2.95
N GLY A 36 1.33 -15.57 1.88
CA GLY A 36 2.34 -14.52 1.92
C GLY A 36 1.80 -13.18 2.42
N THR A 37 0.61 -12.79 1.97
CA THR A 37 -0.06 -11.57 2.44
C THR A 37 -0.41 -11.65 3.93
N PHE A 38 -0.89 -12.79 4.44
CA PHE A 38 -1.13 -12.96 5.87
C PHE A 38 0.15 -12.93 6.69
N ILE A 39 1.24 -13.51 6.21
CA ILE A 39 2.56 -13.44 6.87
C ILE A 39 3.05 -11.99 6.91
N LEU A 40 2.91 -11.24 5.81
CA LEU A 40 3.26 -9.82 5.77
C LEU A 40 2.38 -9.00 6.73
N TRP A 41 1.08 -9.25 6.77
CA TRP A 41 0.17 -8.56 7.68
C TRP A 41 0.55 -8.83 9.14
N LEU A 42 0.81 -10.08 9.50
CA LEU A 42 1.29 -10.44 10.83
C LEU A 42 2.63 -9.75 11.14
N GLY A 43 3.57 -9.78 10.20
CA GLY A 43 4.86 -9.11 10.35
C GLY A 43 4.73 -7.58 10.49
N TRP A 44 3.67 -7.00 9.93
CA TRP A 44 3.43 -5.56 10.01
C TRP A 44 3.09 -5.06 11.41
N PHE A 45 2.50 -5.90 12.26
CA PHE A 45 2.36 -5.58 13.68
C PHE A 45 3.73 -5.39 14.33
N GLY A 46 4.69 -6.28 14.02
CA GLY A 46 6.08 -6.12 14.46
C GLY A 46 6.75 -4.90 13.85
N PHE A 47 6.53 -4.64 12.55
CA PHE A 47 7.11 -3.50 11.85
C PHE A 47 6.65 -2.16 12.45
N ASN A 48 5.34 -1.95 12.57
CA ASN A 48 4.79 -0.73 13.10
C ASN A 48 4.90 -0.64 14.63
N GLY A 49 4.57 -1.72 15.35
CA GLY A 49 4.65 -1.74 16.81
C GLY A 49 6.07 -1.68 17.35
N GLY A 50 7.02 -2.34 16.68
CA GLY A 50 8.44 -2.26 16.99
C GLY A 50 9.02 -0.85 16.80
N SER A 51 8.41 -0.04 15.92
CA SER A 51 8.81 1.34 15.68
C SER A 51 8.50 2.29 16.85
N GLN A 52 7.76 1.83 17.88
CA GLN A 52 7.61 2.55 19.14
C GLN A 52 8.94 2.64 19.91
N LEU A 53 9.87 1.72 19.69
CA LEU A 53 11.23 1.66 20.26
C LEU A 53 11.29 1.58 21.78
N ALA A 54 10.16 1.52 22.49
CA ALA A 54 10.05 1.41 23.93
C ALA A 54 8.82 0.60 24.31
N MET A 55 8.90 -0.16 25.41
CA MET A 55 7.81 -1.01 25.91
C MET A 55 7.76 -1.08 27.46
N ALA A 56 8.52 -0.24 28.13
CA ALA A 56 8.71 -0.36 29.58
C ALA A 56 7.67 0.41 30.42
N SER A 57 6.87 1.27 29.81
CA SER A 57 5.86 2.07 30.50
C SER A 57 4.44 1.74 30.02
N MET A 58 3.42 2.07 30.84
CA MET A 58 2.02 1.98 30.43
C MET A 58 1.72 2.87 29.22
N THR A 59 2.40 4.00 29.10
CA THR A 59 2.27 4.90 27.94
C THR A 59 2.74 4.22 26.68
N ASP A 60 3.90 3.55 26.69
CA ASP A 60 4.43 2.82 25.55
C ASP A 60 3.52 1.65 25.16
N MET A 61 3.03 0.90 26.16
CA MET A 61 2.13 -0.24 25.93
C MET A 61 0.81 0.21 25.29
N ASN A 62 0.25 1.34 25.75
CA ASN A 62 -0.95 1.91 25.15
C ASN A 62 -0.71 2.38 23.71
N ALA A 63 0.43 3.03 23.45
CA ALA A 63 0.83 3.43 22.10
C ALA A 63 0.95 2.22 21.15
N ILE A 64 1.63 1.14 21.59
CA ILE A 64 1.74 -0.10 20.80
C ILE A 64 0.37 -0.71 20.53
N SER A 65 -0.52 -0.74 21.51
CA SER A 65 -1.88 -1.24 21.35
C SER A 65 -2.67 -0.44 20.31
N GLN A 66 -2.55 0.90 20.33
CA GLN A 66 -3.16 1.78 19.34
C GLN A 66 -2.56 1.55 17.95
N VAL A 67 -1.24 1.44 17.84
CA VAL A 67 -0.54 1.12 16.61
C VAL A 67 -1.04 -0.19 16.01
N PHE A 68 -1.18 -1.25 16.79
CA PHE A 68 -1.71 -2.54 16.34
C PHE A 68 -3.14 -2.41 15.83
N THR A 69 -3.99 -1.74 16.59
CA THR A 69 -5.39 -1.52 16.23
C THR A 69 -5.51 -0.76 14.91
N ASN A 70 -4.81 0.37 14.77
CA ASN A 70 -4.85 1.19 13.57
C ASN A 70 -4.25 0.48 12.36
N THR A 71 -3.17 -0.26 12.54
CA THR A 71 -2.55 -1.09 11.50
C THR A 71 -3.54 -2.13 10.97
N ASN A 72 -4.22 -2.84 11.87
CA ASN A 72 -5.19 -3.85 11.49
C ASN A 72 -6.41 -3.26 10.77
N ILE A 73 -6.96 -2.16 11.30
CA ILE A 73 -8.12 -1.48 10.72
C ILE A 73 -7.81 -0.94 9.32
N ALA A 74 -6.64 -0.31 9.13
CA ALA A 74 -6.24 0.21 7.82
C ALA A 74 -6.08 -0.91 6.78
N ALA A 75 -5.50 -2.04 7.15
CA ALA A 75 -5.38 -3.21 6.29
C ALA A 75 -6.76 -3.78 5.91
N ALA A 76 -7.64 -3.98 6.88
CA ALA A 76 -8.99 -4.47 6.67
C ALA A 76 -9.79 -3.52 5.77
N ALA A 77 -9.73 -2.21 6.01
CA ALA A 77 -10.37 -1.20 5.18
C ALA A 77 -9.85 -1.24 3.73
N GLY A 78 -8.55 -1.38 3.57
CA GLY A 78 -7.93 -1.52 2.25
C GLY A 78 -8.43 -2.75 1.49
N ALA A 79 -8.51 -3.89 2.15
CA ALA A 79 -9.04 -5.12 1.57
C ALA A 79 -10.51 -4.96 1.14
N VAL A 80 -11.35 -4.39 2.01
CA VAL A 80 -12.78 -4.16 1.74
C VAL A 80 -12.97 -3.20 0.57
N VAL A 81 -12.25 -2.06 0.56
CA VAL A 81 -12.34 -1.08 -0.54
C VAL A 81 -11.92 -1.71 -1.86
N ALA A 82 -10.81 -2.46 -1.89
CA ALA A 82 -10.37 -3.14 -3.12
C ALA A 82 -11.37 -4.20 -3.59
N ALA A 83 -12.01 -4.96 -2.67
CA ALA A 83 -13.05 -5.92 -3.00
C ALA A 83 -14.28 -5.24 -3.62
N LEU A 84 -14.75 -4.14 -3.01
CA LEU A 84 -15.88 -3.37 -3.51
C LEU A 84 -15.60 -2.75 -4.88
N LEU A 85 -14.45 -2.10 -5.05
CA LEU A 85 -14.05 -1.53 -6.34
C LEU A 85 -13.93 -2.60 -7.42
N SER A 86 -13.32 -3.74 -7.11
CA SER A 86 -13.23 -4.87 -8.03
C SER A 86 -14.61 -5.37 -8.46
N GLN A 87 -15.53 -5.54 -7.51
CA GLN A 87 -16.91 -5.97 -7.81
C GLN A 87 -17.69 -4.94 -8.64
N ILE A 88 -17.53 -3.64 -8.35
CA ILE A 88 -18.25 -2.56 -9.06
C ILE A 88 -17.72 -2.42 -10.48
N ILE A 89 -16.40 -2.40 -10.66
CA ILE A 89 -15.75 -2.08 -11.94
C ILE A 89 -15.66 -3.32 -12.84
N TYR A 90 -15.16 -4.45 -12.29
CA TYR A 90 -14.91 -5.66 -13.08
C TYR A 90 -16.05 -6.68 -13.00
N LYS A 91 -17.08 -6.46 -12.13
CA LYS A 91 -18.21 -7.36 -11.90
C LYS A 91 -17.83 -8.72 -11.28
N TYR A 92 -16.62 -8.83 -10.76
CA TYR A 92 -16.15 -9.98 -9.95
C TYR A 92 -15.13 -9.49 -8.92
N VAL A 93 -14.93 -10.25 -7.84
CA VAL A 93 -13.93 -9.95 -6.82
C VAL A 93 -12.62 -10.58 -7.21
N SER A 94 -11.63 -9.76 -7.56
CA SER A 94 -10.26 -10.21 -7.84
C SER A 94 -9.49 -10.40 -6.53
N LEU A 95 -9.12 -11.64 -6.21
CA LEU A 95 -8.33 -11.93 -5.00
C LEU A 95 -7.00 -11.15 -4.99
N THR A 96 -6.31 -11.07 -6.11
CA THR A 96 -5.04 -10.32 -6.22
C THR A 96 -5.21 -8.85 -5.85
N LEU A 97 -6.29 -8.20 -6.32
CA LEU A 97 -6.57 -6.81 -5.97
C LEU A 97 -6.93 -6.65 -4.49
N VAL A 98 -7.65 -7.61 -3.91
CA VAL A 98 -7.99 -7.60 -2.48
C VAL A 98 -6.74 -7.73 -1.61
N LEU A 99 -5.83 -8.66 -1.95
CA LEU A 99 -4.56 -8.83 -1.25
C LEU A 99 -3.70 -7.56 -1.34
N ASN A 100 -3.59 -6.98 -2.53
CA ASN A 100 -2.87 -5.71 -2.73
C ASN A 100 -3.56 -4.54 -2.02
N GLY A 101 -4.89 -4.53 -1.93
CA GLY A 101 -5.64 -3.55 -1.14
C GLY A 101 -5.31 -3.61 0.35
N ALA A 102 -5.24 -4.81 0.92
CA ALA A 102 -4.79 -4.99 2.29
C ALA A 102 -3.37 -4.44 2.52
N LEU A 103 -2.44 -4.80 1.62
CA LEU A 103 -1.06 -4.31 1.68
C LEU A 103 -0.97 -2.79 1.49
N ALA A 104 -1.77 -2.21 0.58
CA ALA A 104 -1.83 -0.76 0.40
C ALA A 104 -2.34 -0.04 1.66
N GLY A 105 -3.31 -0.63 2.36
CA GLY A 105 -3.78 -0.16 3.66
C GLY A 105 -2.68 -0.17 4.72
N LEU A 106 -1.92 -1.28 4.81
CA LEU A 106 -0.77 -1.42 5.71
C LEU A 106 0.31 -0.37 5.42
N VAL A 107 0.69 -0.20 4.16
CA VAL A 107 1.69 0.80 3.74
C VAL A 107 1.22 2.21 4.09
N SER A 108 -0.04 2.53 3.78
CA SER A 108 -0.59 3.87 3.98
C SER A 108 -0.65 4.32 5.43
N ILE A 109 -0.86 3.39 6.37
CA ILE A 109 -0.89 3.74 7.81
C ILE A 109 0.51 3.82 8.43
N THR A 110 1.53 3.25 7.78
CA THR A 110 2.86 3.02 8.36
C THR A 110 3.60 4.30 8.72
N ALA A 111 3.35 5.42 8.03
CA ALA A 111 4.03 6.69 8.29
C ALA A 111 3.69 7.31 9.66
N GLY A 112 2.56 6.92 10.26
CA GLY A 112 2.15 7.41 11.58
C GLY A 112 0.93 6.64 12.10
N PRO A 113 1.11 5.39 12.56
CA PRO A 113 0.01 4.55 13.02
C PRO A 113 -0.45 4.89 14.45
N ASP A 114 0.31 5.68 15.17
CA ASP A 114 0.14 6.01 16.59
C ASP A 114 -0.86 7.14 16.87
N TYR A 115 -1.00 8.10 15.94
CA TYR A 115 -1.82 9.30 16.18
C TYR A 115 -3.26 9.23 15.69
N PRO A 116 -3.63 8.50 14.60
CA PRO A 116 -4.99 8.57 14.09
C PRO A 116 -5.99 7.85 14.98
N THR A 117 -7.22 8.36 15.01
CA THR A 117 -8.35 7.61 15.54
C THR A 117 -8.71 6.46 14.60
N MET A 118 -9.45 5.46 15.10
CA MET A 118 -9.88 4.31 14.26
C MET A 118 -10.61 4.73 12.99
N PRO A 119 -11.56 5.70 12.99
CA PRO A 119 -12.18 6.18 11.73
C PRO A 119 -11.16 6.79 10.76
N ILE A 120 -10.19 7.55 11.25
CA ILE A 120 -9.15 8.14 10.42
C ILE A 120 -8.23 7.04 9.86
N ALA A 121 -7.84 6.05 10.66
CA ALA A 121 -7.07 4.90 10.19
C ALA A 121 -7.81 4.12 9.10
N THR A 122 -9.14 3.95 9.24
CA THR A 122 -10.01 3.37 8.21
C THR A 122 -9.96 4.16 6.90
N LEU A 123 -10.06 5.50 6.99
CA LEU A 123 -9.96 6.38 5.82
C LEU A 123 -8.57 6.31 5.16
N ILE A 124 -7.51 6.36 5.94
CA ILE A 124 -6.14 6.29 5.43
C ILE A 124 -5.93 4.98 4.65
N GLY A 125 -6.33 3.85 5.22
CA GLY A 125 -6.19 2.54 4.57
C GLY A 125 -7.10 2.40 3.34
N GLY A 126 -8.34 2.85 3.42
CA GLY A 126 -9.30 2.82 2.31
C GLY A 126 -8.87 3.68 1.13
N ILE A 127 -8.41 4.91 1.38
CA ILE A 127 -7.88 5.80 0.32
C ILE A 127 -6.61 5.21 -0.28
N GLY A 128 -5.73 4.61 0.52
CA GLY A 128 -4.55 3.92 0.02
C GLY A 128 -4.89 2.82 -0.98
N ALA A 129 -5.89 2.00 -0.67
CA ALA A 129 -6.37 0.96 -1.58
C ALA A 129 -7.04 1.53 -2.84
N LEU A 130 -7.81 2.61 -2.73
CA LEU A 130 -8.37 3.31 -3.90
C LEU A 130 -7.26 3.83 -4.82
N LEU A 131 -6.24 4.49 -4.27
CA LEU A 131 -5.12 5.00 -5.05
C LEU A 131 -4.30 3.88 -5.70
N MET A 132 -4.05 2.79 -4.97
CA MET A 132 -3.44 1.57 -5.52
C MET A 132 -4.26 1.02 -6.70
N PHE A 133 -5.57 0.92 -6.53
CA PHE A 133 -6.46 0.40 -7.56
C PHE A 133 -6.42 1.21 -8.86
N ILE A 134 -6.30 2.53 -8.75
CA ILE A 134 -6.14 3.44 -9.89
C ILE A 134 -4.72 3.34 -10.48
N ALA A 135 -3.71 3.18 -9.64
CA ALA A 135 -2.31 3.15 -10.05
C ALA A 135 -1.96 1.90 -10.88
N VAL A 136 -2.58 0.75 -10.62
CA VAL A 136 -2.32 -0.48 -11.38
C VAL A 136 -2.53 -0.28 -12.88
N PRO A 137 -3.72 0.09 -13.39
CA PRO A 137 -3.91 0.34 -14.82
C PRO A 137 -3.14 1.57 -15.31
N LEU A 138 -2.84 2.53 -14.45
CA LEU A 138 -2.04 3.70 -14.83
C LEU A 138 -0.60 3.31 -15.16
N PHE A 139 0.06 2.49 -14.34
CA PHE A 139 1.41 1.99 -14.66
C PHE A 139 1.41 1.12 -15.92
N ASP A 140 0.41 0.27 -16.10
CA ASP A 140 0.24 -0.51 -17.33
C ASP A 140 0.09 0.41 -18.57
N SER A 141 -0.63 1.53 -18.47
CA SER A 141 -0.79 2.49 -19.59
C SER A 141 0.53 3.17 -20.00
N PHE A 142 1.43 3.35 -19.05
CA PHE A 142 2.81 3.83 -19.30
C PHE A 142 3.78 2.71 -19.69
N LYS A 143 3.30 1.47 -19.82
CA LYS A 143 4.11 0.27 -20.07
C LYS A 143 5.20 0.02 -19.02
N ILE A 144 4.92 0.44 -17.78
CA ILE A 144 5.74 0.16 -16.62
C ILE A 144 5.23 -1.15 -16.02
N ASP A 145 6.00 -2.22 -16.22
CA ASP A 145 5.65 -3.55 -15.75
C ASP A 145 5.87 -3.64 -14.24
N ASP A 146 4.76 -3.73 -13.50
CA ASP A 146 4.72 -3.88 -12.04
C ASP A 146 4.18 -5.29 -11.69
N PRO A 147 5.03 -6.34 -11.69
CA PRO A 147 4.61 -7.74 -11.67
C PRO A 147 3.69 -8.14 -10.53
N VAL A 148 3.88 -7.53 -9.36
CA VAL A 148 3.14 -7.83 -8.13
C VAL A 148 2.47 -6.59 -7.56
N SER A 149 2.29 -5.57 -8.36
CA SER A 149 1.74 -4.26 -7.97
C SER A 149 2.55 -3.57 -6.85
N ALA A 150 3.86 -3.85 -6.78
CA ALA A 150 4.73 -3.29 -5.75
C ALA A 150 4.83 -1.76 -5.85
N LEU A 151 4.88 -1.20 -7.06
CA LEU A 151 4.87 0.25 -7.26
C LEU A 151 3.53 0.85 -6.85
N SER A 152 2.44 0.21 -7.27
CA SER A 152 1.09 0.65 -6.93
C SER A 152 0.82 0.61 -5.43
N VAL A 153 1.31 -0.42 -4.73
CA VAL A 153 1.15 -0.59 -3.28
C VAL A 153 2.13 0.30 -2.50
N HIS A 154 3.44 0.14 -2.74
CA HIS A 154 4.45 0.76 -1.86
C HIS A 154 4.79 2.20 -2.25
N LEU A 155 4.95 2.51 -3.53
CA LEU A 155 5.25 3.88 -3.94
C LEU A 155 4.02 4.78 -3.76
N VAL A 156 2.88 4.40 -4.36
CA VAL A 156 1.68 5.25 -4.30
C VAL A 156 1.08 5.26 -2.90
N GLY A 157 0.95 4.08 -2.26
CA GLY A 157 0.49 3.97 -0.88
C GLY A 157 1.43 4.66 0.12
N GLY A 158 2.75 4.60 -0.09
CA GLY A 158 3.74 5.27 0.75
C GLY A 158 3.71 6.80 0.63
N ILE A 159 3.59 7.33 -0.58
CA ILE A 159 3.39 8.77 -0.81
C ILE A 159 2.11 9.24 -0.11
N TRP A 160 1.01 8.51 -0.32
CA TRP A 160 -0.25 8.83 0.36
C TRP A 160 -0.12 8.78 1.88
N GLY A 161 0.44 7.71 2.44
CA GLY A 161 0.61 7.55 3.89
C GLY A 161 1.43 8.68 4.51
N THR A 162 2.52 9.09 3.84
CA THR A 162 3.34 10.22 4.26
C THR A 162 2.53 11.53 4.23
N LEU A 163 1.77 11.77 3.17
CA LEU A 163 0.89 12.95 3.09
C LEU A 163 -0.23 12.92 4.14
N ALA A 164 -0.81 11.74 4.42
CA ALA A 164 -1.85 11.57 5.41
C ALA A 164 -1.39 12.01 6.81
N VAL A 165 -0.11 11.81 7.17
CA VAL A 165 0.45 12.35 8.41
C VAL A 165 0.30 13.87 8.44
N GLY A 166 0.67 14.57 7.38
CA GLY A 166 0.55 16.03 7.31
C GLY A 166 -0.90 16.55 7.25
N VAL A 167 -1.83 15.70 6.79
CA VAL A 167 -3.27 16.06 6.71
C VAL A 167 -3.98 15.87 8.04
N PHE A 168 -3.72 14.75 8.73
CA PHE A 168 -4.49 14.33 9.89
C PHE A 168 -3.79 14.56 11.22
N ASN A 169 -2.47 14.77 11.24
CA ASN A 169 -1.74 15.07 12.46
C ASN A 169 -1.51 16.58 12.58
N PRO A 170 -2.16 17.25 13.56
CA PRO A 170 -2.12 18.73 13.69
C PRO A 170 -0.75 19.29 14.05
N VAL A 171 0.20 18.45 14.50
CA VAL A 171 1.54 18.88 14.87
C VAL A 171 2.57 18.67 13.76
N VAL A 172 2.16 18.08 12.65
CA VAL A 172 3.04 17.78 11.51
C VAL A 172 2.64 18.59 10.28
N SER A 173 3.61 19.33 9.69
CA SER A 173 3.35 20.11 8.49
C SER A 173 3.31 19.25 7.24
N ILE A 174 2.27 19.41 6.43
CA ILE A 174 2.17 18.78 5.09
C ILE A 174 3.32 19.18 4.18
N LEU A 175 3.82 20.42 4.30
CA LEU A 175 4.95 20.89 3.52
C LEU A 175 6.23 20.10 3.84
N THR A 176 6.46 19.80 5.12
CA THR A 176 7.59 18.96 5.54
C THR A 176 7.48 17.55 4.96
N GLN A 177 6.26 16.98 4.91
CA GLN A 177 6.04 15.66 4.30
C GLN A 177 6.32 15.70 2.78
N LEU A 178 5.87 16.72 2.09
CA LEU A 178 6.16 16.92 0.66
C LEU A 178 7.67 17.08 0.39
N GLN A 179 8.37 17.82 1.23
CA GLN A 179 9.84 17.97 1.14
C GLN A 179 10.52 16.60 1.32
N GLY A 180 10.11 15.82 2.32
CA GLY A 180 10.65 14.48 2.56
C GLY A 180 10.44 13.55 1.36
N ILE A 181 9.23 13.52 0.79
CA ILE A 181 8.90 12.75 -0.41
C ILE A 181 9.79 13.20 -1.58
N GLY A 182 9.94 14.51 -1.78
CA GLY A 182 10.77 15.07 -2.86
C GLY A 182 12.25 14.73 -2.72
N ILE A 183 12.81 14.83 -1.51
CA ILE A 183 14.22 14.49 -1.23
C ILE A 183 14.47 13.00 -1.46
N ILE A 184 13.60 12.13 -0.93
CA ILE A 184 13.73 10.67 -1.11
C ILE A 184 13.59 10.32 -2.60
N GLY A 185 12.61 10.91 -3.28
CA GLY A 185 12.42 10.73 -4.71
C GLY A 185 13.67 11.12 -5.51
N ALA A 186 14.22 12.31 -5.26
CA ALA A 186 15.42 12.79 -5.94
C ALA A 186 16.68 11.95 -5.63
N PHE A 187 16.77 11.38 -4.43
CA PHE A 187 17.89 10.53 -4.05
C PHE A 187 17.84 9.15 -4.72
N VAL A 188 16.63 8.59 -4.88
CA VAL A 188 16.44 7.23 -5.41
C VAL A 188 16.43 7.20 -6.95
N PHE A 189 16.11 8.33 -7.61
CA PHE A 189 16.03 8.46 -9.07
C PHE A 189 17.34 8.94 -9.69
#